data_0169667df1d93a28c0728495215a3a66
#
_entry.id   0169667df1d93a28c0728495215a3a66
#
_cell.length_a   1.000
_cell.length_b   1.000
_cell.length_c   1.000
_cell.angle_alpha   90.00
_cell.angle_beta   90.00
_cell.angle_gamma   90.00
#
_symmetry.space_group_name_H-M   'P 1'
#
loop_
_entity.id
_entity.type
_entity.pdbx_description
1 polymer ?
#
loop_
_entity_poly.entity_id
_entity_poly.type
_entity_poly.pdbx_seq_one_letter_code
_entity_poly.pdbx_strand_id
1 'polypeptide(L)'
;MRSWLLIILAIAASGCAGYKLGPTNGITAGSRTVKFKPFTNRTHEPRVTEYLSTSLRKQLQQDGTYRLETSGSPDILVSGEVTQFERLGLSYQANDVLAPQEYTLRMHAHIKAVDVNTGKTLVDRTVQGTTYLMIGNDEFSAERQAIPLLTDDLARNAISALVDGKW
;
A
#
# COMPACT_ATOMS: atom_id res chain seq x y z
N MET A 1 38.08 23.26 33.78
CA MET A 1 36.68 22.82 33.76
C MET A 1 35.87 23.44 32.62
N ARG A 2 36.05 24.69 32.24
CA ARG A 2 35.31 25.33 31.10
C ARG A 2 35.63 24.74 29.74
N SER A 3 36.87 24.26 29.49
CA SER A 3 37.25 23.67 28.20
C SER A 3 36.63 22.25 27.96
N TRP A 4 36.39 21.48 29.00
CA TRP A 4 35.75 20.16 28.89
C TRP A 4 34.26 20.28 28.54
N LEU A 5 33.59 21.29 29.02
CA LEU A 5 32.19 21.58 28.71
C LEU A 5 31.98 21.90 27.22
N LEU A 6 32.94 22.61 26.61
CA LEU A 6 32.91 22.93 25.17
C LEU A 6 33.14 21.69 24.29
N ILE A 7 33.96 20.73 24.73
CA ILE A 7 34.21 19.46 24.01
C ILE A 7 32.96 18.58 24.05
N ILE A 8 32.28 18.49 25.19
CA ILE A 8 31.02 17.71 25.33
C ILE A 8 29.92 18.31 24.48
N LEU A 9 29.83 19.65 24.42
CA LEU A 9 28.82 20.34 23.59
C LEU A 9 29.08 20.14 22.08
N ALA A 10 30.35 20.06 21.65
CA ALA A 10 30.74 19.85 20.27
C ALA A 10 30.40 18.38 19.80
N ILE A 11 30.53 17.41 20.71
CA ILE A 11 30.18 15.97 20.41
C ILE A 11 28.67 15.79 20.34
N ALA A 12 27.89 16.52 21.12
CA ALA A 12 26.41 16.45 21.08
C ALA A 12 25.79 17.05 19.80
N ALA A 13 26.54 17.91 19.07
CA ALA A 13 26.06 18.53 17.83
C ALA A 13 26.29 17.67 16.57
N SER A 14 27.01 16.55 16.65
CA SER A 14 27.34 15.70 15.50
C SER A 14 26.35 14.57 15.21
N GLY A 15 25.30 14.44 15.99
CA GLY A 15 24.31 13.38 15.80
C GLY A 15 23.02 13.86 15.16
N CYS A 16 22.89 13.89 13.84
CA CYS A 16 21.67 13.82 13.03
C CYS A 16 21.83 14.31 11.58
N ALA A 17 22.99 14.13 10.98
CA ALA A 17 23.23 14.60 9.59
C ALA A 17 22.94 13.54 8.49
N GLY A 18 22.21 12.48 8.79
CA GLY A 18 22.00 11.34 7.87
C GLY A 18 20.58 11.03 7.43
N TYR A 19 19.55 11.70 7.95
CA TYR A 19 18.18 11.46 7.52
C TYR A 19 17.87 12.23 6.24
N LYS A 20 17.93 11.58 5.08
CA LYS A 20 17.33 12.08 3.85
C LYS A 20 15.82 11.83 3.94
N LEU A 21 15.06 12.83 4.35
CA LEU A 21 13.61 12.88 4.16
C LEU A 21 13.34 13.11 2.66
N GLY A 22 12.85 12.09 1.97
CA GLY A 22 12.46 12.22 0.58
C GLY A 22 12.57 10.90 -0.18
N PRO A 23 12.01 10.85 -1.41
CA PRO A 23 12.03 9.65 -2.24
C PRO A 23 13.47 9.18 -2.51
N THR A 24 13.70 7.89 -2.36
CA THR A 24 15.01 7.24 -2.58
C THR A 24 15.39 7.13 -4.06
N ASN A 25 14.45 7.38 -4.97
CA ASN A 25 14.58 7.26 -6.42
C ASN A 25 15.12 8.54 -7.13
N GLY A 26 15.50 9.58 -6.38
CA GLY A 26 16.03 10.83 -6.93
C GLY A 26 14.99 11.79 -7.53
N ILE A 27 13.71 11.46 -7.43
CA ILE A 27 12.60 12.33 -7.87
C ILE A 27 12.31 13.34 -6.73
N THR A 28 12.12 14.61 -7.08
CA THR A 28 11.67 15.61 -6.10
C THR A 28 10.22 15.27 -5.69
N ALA A 29 9.96 15.21 -4.37
CA ALA A 29 8.64 14.91 -3.83
C ALA A 29 7.56 15.82 -4.45
N GLY A 30 6.45 15.23 -4.91
CA GLY A 30 5.32 15.93 -5.49
C GLY A 30 5.55 16.56 -6.88
N SER A 31 6.72 16.32 -7.52
CA SER A 31 7.03 16.89 -8.85
C SER A 31 6.23 16.23 -9.97
N ARG A 32 5.78 15.01 -9.79
CA ARG A 32 4.98 14.26 -10.78
C ARG A 32 3.62 13.90 -10.20
N THR A 33 2.65 13.82 -11.09
CA THR A 33 1.25 13.51 -10.77
C THR A 33 0.87 12.10 -11.14
N VAL A 34 0.05 11.46 -10.30
CA VAL A 34 -0.50 10.12 -10.50
C VAL A 34 -2.01 10.15 -10.48
N LYS A 35 -2.65 9.50 -11.45
CA LYS A 35 -4.09 9.27 -11.50
C LYS A 35 -4.38 7.78 -11.51
N PHE A 36 -5.30 7.36 -10.66
CA PHE A 36 -5.81 5.99 -10.67
C PHE A 36 -7.05 5.89 -11.53
N LYS A 37 -7.05 4.98 -12.52
CA LYS A 37 -8.28 4.53 -13.15
C LYS A 37 -9.06 3.64 -12.18
N PRO A 38 -10.39 3.57 -12.28
CA PRO A 38 -11.15 2.56 -11.56
C PRO A 38 -10.58 1.17 -11.84
N PHE A 39 -10.32 0.41 -10.78
CA PHE A 39 -9.87 -0.98 -10.90
C PHE A 39 -11.04 -1.87 -11.27
N THR A 40 -10.78 -2.89 -12.08
CA THR A 40 -11.77 -3.94 -12.36
C THR A 40 -11.72 -5.01 -11.28
N ASN A 41 -12.85 -5.66 -11.04
CA ASN A 41 -12.96 -6.76 -10.07
C ASN A 41 -13.29 -8.05 -10.80
N ARG A 42 -12.39 -9.03 -10.72
CA ARG A 42 -12.61 -10.39 -11.24
C ARG A 42 -12.96 -11.38 -10.14
N THR A 43 -13.12 -10.92 -8.92
CA THR A 43 -13.49 -11.77 -7.78
C THR A 43 -14.98 -11.68 -7.50
N HIS A 44 -15.47 -12.57 -6.67
CA HIS A 44 -16.87 -12.53 -6.19
C HIS A 44 -17.07 -11.62 -4.97
N GLU A 45 -15.98 -11.00 -4.46
CA GLU A 45 -16.07 -10.11 -3.30
C GLU A 45 -16.59 -8.73 -3.73
N PRO A 46 -17.78 -8.32 -3.28
CA PRO A 46 -18.35 -7.06 -3.68
C PRO A 46 -17.59 -5.88 -3.05
N ARG A 47 -17.64 -4.70 -3.71
CA ARG A 47 -17.12 -3.43 -3.20
C ARG A 47 -15.61 -3.37 -2.93
N VAL A 48 -14.86 -4.44 -3.18
CA VAL A 48 -13.41 -4.49 -2.92
C VAL A 48 -12.66 -3.39 -3.70
N THR A 49 -13.09 -3.06 -4.90
CA THR A 49 -12.49 -1.99 -5.72
C THR A 49 -12.74 -0.59 -5.18
N GLU A 50 -13.85 -0.36 -4.49
CA GLU A 50 -14.15 0.92 -3.82
C GLU A 50 -13.19 1.13 -2.64
N TYR A 51 -13.03 0.12 -1.79
CA TYR A 51 -12.07 0.15 -0.68
C TYR A 51 -10.64 0.31 -1.20
N LEU A 52 -10.25 -0.47 -2.21
CA LEU A 52 -8.92 -0.40 -2.80
C LEU A 52 -8.64 0.99 -3.40
N SER A 53 -9.60 1.58 -4.11
CA SER A 53 -9.45 2.92 -4.68
C SER A 53 -9.26 3.99 -3.60
N THR A 54 -9.93 3.85 -2.46
CA THR A 54 -9.78 4.74 -1.31
C THR A 54 -8.42 4.56 -0.65
N SER A 55 -8.00 3.30 -0.44
CA SER A 55 -6.71 2.95 0.17
C SER A 55 -5.53 3.40 -0.70
N LEU A 56 -5.60 3.22 -2.03
CA LEU A 56 -4.56 3.68 -2.96
C LEU A 56 -4.34 5.19 -2.91
N ARG A 57 -5.44 5.97 -2.90
CA ARG A 57 -5.37 7.43 -2.80
C ARG A 57 -4.76 7.87 -1.46
N LYS A 58 -5.20 7.26 -0.37
CA LYS A 58 -4.69 7.51 0.99
C LYS A 58 -3.20 7.19 1.07
N GLN A 59 -2.77 6.01 0.63
CA GLN A 59 -1.37 5.59 0.68
C GLN A 59 -0.48 6.48 -0.21
N LEU A 60 -0.92 6.86 -1.41
CA LEU A 60 -0.20 7.79 -2.27
C LEU A 60 0.03 9.16 -1.60
N GLN A 61 -1.02 9.69 -0.94
CA GLN A 61 -0.93 10.97 -0.23
C GLN A 61 -0.04 10.90 1.01
N GLN A 62 -0.02 9.75 1.70
CA GLN A 62 0.85 9.53 2.86
C GLN A 62 2.32 9.35 2.47
N ASP A 63 2.60 8.70 1.35
CA ASP A 63 3.95 8.52 0.82
C ASP A 63 4.57 9.86 0.36
N GLY A 64 3.80 10.71 -0.31
CA GLY A 64 4.19 12.06 -0.72
C GLY A 64 5.19 12.14 -1.88
N THR A 65 5.66 11.02 -2.43
CA THR A 65 6.58 10.99 -3.58
C THR A 65 5.91 11.56 -4.83
N TYR A 66 4.66 11.19 -5.05
CA TYR A 66 3.83 11.66 -6.15
C TYR A 66 2.62 12.42 -5.65
N ARG A 67 2.13 13.37 -6.44
CA ARG A 67 0.90 14.11 -6.16
C ARG A 67 -0.30 13.41 -6.81
N LEU A 68 -1.39 13.26 -6.07
CA LEU A 68 -2.65 12.73 -6.60
C LEU A 68 -3.28 13.73 -7.57
N GLU A 69 -3.58 13.27 -8.80
CA GLU A 69 -4.35 14.03 -9.80
C GLU A 69 -5.77 13.47 -9.89
N THR A 70 -6.77 14.34 -9.75
CA THR A 70 -8.19 13.95 -9.77
C THR A 70 -8.93 14.43 -11.01
N SER A 71 -8.57 15.58 -11.56
CA SER A 71 -9.32 16.24 -12.63
C SER A 71 -8.50 16.50 -13.90
N GLY A 72 -7.19 16.71 -13.78
CA GLY A 72 -6.31 17.03 -14.89
C GLY A 72 -5.71 15.82 -15.63
N SER A 73 -4.77 16.13 -16.54
CA SER A 73 -3.93 15.11 -17.17
C SER A 73 -2.79 14.73 -16.24
N PRO A 74 -2.66 13.46 -15.85
CA PRO A 74 -1.58 13.01 -14.98
C PRO A 74 -0.29 12.78 -15.78
N ASP A 75 0.85 12.80 -15.08
CA ASP A 75 2.13 12.31 -15.64
C ASP A 75 2.16 10.78 -15.69
N ILE A 76 1.55 10.14 -14.69
CA ILE A 76 1.50 8.67 -14.57
C ILE A 76 0.05 8.22 -14.43
N LEU A 77 -0.35 7.29 -15.27
CA LEU A 77 -1.66 6.66 -15.23
C LEU A 77 -1.53 5.24 -14.68
N VAL A 78 -2.20 5.00 -13.55
CA VAL A 78 -2.24 3.68 -12.92
C VAL A 78 -3.59 3.04 -13.19
N SER A 79 -3.57 1.81 -13.66
CA SER A 79 -4.75 0.95 -13.86
C SER A 79 -4.47 -0.43 -13.27
N GLY A 80 -5.49 -1.20 -13.04
CA GLY A 80 -5.32 -2.57 -12.56
C GLY A 80 -6.63 -3.32 -12.42
N GLU A 81 -6.48 -4.58 -12.02
CA GLU A 81 -7.60 -5.47 -11.75
C GLU A 81 -7.32 -6.30 -10.49
N VAL A 82 -8.34 -6.50 -9.68
CA VAL A 82 -8.32 -7.46 -8.57
C VAL A 82 -8.58 -8.82 -9.18
N THR A 83 -7.58 -9.71 -9.08
CA THR A 83 -7.59 -11.01 -9.77
C THR A 83 -8.02 -12.15 -8.86
N GLN A 84 -7.74 -12.03 -7.55
CA GLN A 84 -7.96 -13.13 -6.60
C GLN A 84 -8.28 -12.59 -5.20
N PHE A 85 -9.21 -13.27 -4.53
CA PHE A 85 -9.54 -13.05 -3.12
C PHE A 85 -9.67 -14.42 -2.46
N GLU A 86 -8.89 -14.67 -1.42
CA GLU A 86 -8.78 -15.96 -0.74
C GLU A 86 -9.05 -15.84 0.75
N ARG A 87 -9.71 -16.87 1.29
CA ARG A 87 -9.89 -17.10 2.73
C ARG A 87 -9.18 -18.39 3.09
N LEU A 88 -8.14 -18.30 3.89
CA LEU A 88 -7.31 -19.42 4.31
C LEU A 88 -7.47 -19.62 5.81
N GLY A 89 -8.04 -20.76 6.23
CA GLY A 89 -8.14 -21.11 7.65
C GLY A 89 -6.76 -21.32 8.26
N LEU A 90 -6.50 -20.68 9.40
CA LEU A 90 -5.23 -20.78 10.14
C LEU A 90 -5.33 -21.67 11.37
N SER A 91 -6.41 -21.55 12.13
CA SER A 91 -6.61 -22.35 13.33
C SER A 91 -8.05 -22.86 13.37
N TYR A 92 -8.24 -23.98 14.07
CA TYR A 92 -9.53 -24.66 14.19
C TYR A 92 -9.90 -24.84 15.64
N GLN A 93 -11.19 -25.01 15.91
CA GLN A 93 -11.66 -25.29 17.27
C GLN A 93 -11.17 -26.67 17.74
N ALA A 94 -10.79 -26.77 19.00
CA ALA A 94 -10.24 -28.02 19.57
C ALA A 94 -11.20 -29.22 19.43
N ASN A 95 -12.50 -28.97 19.38
CA ASN A 95 -13.55 -29.98 19.28
C ASN A 95 -14.22 -30.03 17.92
N ASP A 96 -13.86 -29.16 16.97
CA ASP A 96 -14.42 -29.10 15.62
C ASP A 96 -13.36 -28.62 14.60
N VAL A 97 -12.74 -29.57 13.95
CA VAL A 97 -11.70 -29.33 12.92
C VAL A 97 -12.27 -28.77 11.61
N LEU A 98 -13.59 -28.66 11.49
CA LEU A 98 -14.24 -28.06 10.32
C LEU A 98 -14.62 -26.59 10.54
N ALA A 99 -14.52 -26.10 11.78
CA ALA A 99 -14.84 -24.72 12.15
C ALA A 99 -13.55 -23.91 12.42
N PRO A 100 -13.01 -23.18 11.45
CA PRO A 100 -11.89 -22.31 11.67
C PRO A 100 -12.22 -21.19 12.66
N GLN A 101 -11.28 -20.83 13.54
CA GLN A 101 -11.38 -19.69 14.45
C GLN A 101 -10.67 -18.46 13.91
N GLU A 102 -9.68 -18.70 13.07
CA GLU A 102 -8.87 -17.64 12.46
C GLU A 102 -8.72 -17.90 10.96
N TYR A 103 -8.84 -16.84 10.19
CA TYR A 103 -8.55 -16.85 8.77
C TYR A 103 -7.46 -15.84 8.42
N THR A 104 -6.69 -16.16 7.41
CA THR A 104 -5.94 -15.18 6.63
C THR A 104 -6.76 -14.80 5.41
N LEU A 105 -7.05 -13.52 5.26
CA LEU A 105 -7.55 -12.97 4.00
C LEU A 105 -6.39 -12.53 3.14
N ARG A 106 -6.39 -12.94 1.88
CA ARG A 106 -5.37 -12.59 0.90
C ARG A 106 -6.04 -12.07 -0.37
N MET A 107 -5.50 -10.98 -0.90
CA MET A 107 -5.98 -10.40 -2.14
C MET A 107 -4.82 -10.14 -3.09
N HIS A 108 -5.00 -10.48 -4.36
CA HIS A 108 -4.05 -10.19 -5.43
C HIS A 108 -4.65 -9.18 -6.40
N ALA A 109 -3.84 -8.23 -6.81
CA ALA A 109 -4.19 -7.30 -7.87
C ALA A 109 -3.03 -7.17 -8.87
N HIS A 110 -3.35 -7.24 -10.14
CA HIS A 110 -2.42 -6.88 -11.19
C HIS A 110 -2.47 -5.37 -11.40
N ILE A 111 -1.33 -4.70 -11.32
CA ILE A 111 -1.22 -3.25 -11.49
C ILE A 111 -0.33 -2.91 -12.66
N LYS A 112 -0.74 -1.89 -13.42
CA LYS A 112 0.03 -1.33 -14.51
C LYS A 112 0.08 0.18 -14.38
N ALA A 113 1.29 0.74 -14.36
CA ALA A 113 1.54 2.17 -14.36
C ALA A 113 2.27 2.56 -15.64
N VAL A 114 1.76 3.58 -16.32
CA VAL A 114 2.32 4.06 -17.59
C VAL A 114 2.60 5.55 -17.47
N ASP A 115 3.78 5.97 -17.87
CA ASP A 115 4.12 7.37 -18.09
C ASP A 115 3.35 7.88 -19.31
N VAL A 116 2.48 8.86 -19.10
CA VAL A 116 1.58 9.35 -20.17
C VAL A 116 2.34 10.11 -21.24
N ASN A 117 3.43 10.80 -20.87
CA ASN A 117 4.20 11.63 -21.79
C ASN A 117 5.09 10.81 -22.73
N THR A 118 5.65 9.70 -22.21
CA THR A 118 6.61 8.85 -22.94
C THR A 118 6.00 7.55 -23.44
N GLY A 119 4.84 7.14 -22.93
CA GLY A 119 4.23 5.83 -23.17
C GLY A 119 4.96 4.66 -22.49
N LYS A 120 6.01 4.92 -21.73
CA LYS A 120 6.80 3.89 -21.05
C LYS A 120 6.00 3.25 -19.93
N THR A 121 5.98 1.91 -19.88
CA THR A 121 5.46 1.18 -18.74
C THR A 121 6.47 1.26 -17.60
N LEU A 122 6.02 1.80 -16.46
CA LEU A 122 6.81 1.96 -15.25
C LEU A 122 6.64 0.76 -14.32
N VAL A 123 5.42 0.27 -14.16
CA VAL A 123 5.09 -0.92 -13.37
C VAL A 123 4.17 -1.80 -14.18
N ASP A 124 4.40 -3.11 -14.15
CA ASP A 124 3.51 -4.12 -14.72
C ASP A 124 3.73 -5.41 -13.93
N ARG A 125 2.96 -5.59 -12.85
CA ARG A 125 3.15 -6.70 -11.91
C ARG A 125 1.95 -6.97 -11.04
N THR A 126 1.91 -8.16 -10.49
CA THR A 126 0.95 -8.52 -9.43
C THR A 126 1.49 -8.12 -8.07
N VAL A 127 0.65 -7.49 -7.27
CA VAL A 127 0.88 -7.18 -5.85
C VAL A 127 -0.13 -7.93 -5.00
N GLN A 128 0.23 -8.17 -3.74
CA GLN A 128 -0.58 -8.89 -2.79
C GLN A 128 -0.80 -8.04 -1.55
N GLY A 129 -2.00 -8.14 -0.97
CA GLY A 129 -2.30 -7.70 0.38
C GLY A 129 -2.72 -8.88 1.24
N THR A 130 -2.49 -8.80 2.53
CA THR A 130 -2.83 -9.83 3.50
C THR A 130 -3.33 -9.19 4.80
N THR A 131 -4.35 -9.79 5.40
CA THR A 131 -4.79 -9.44 6.76
C THR A 131 -5.29 -10.67 7.49
N TYR A 132 -5.38 -10.58 8.81
CA TYR A 132 -5.89 -11.64 9.66
C TYR A 132 -7.30 -11.31 10.13
N LEU A 133 -8.10 -12.34 10.27
CA LEU A 133 -9.48 -12.27 10.72
C LEU A 133 -9.71 -13.30 11.81
N MET A 134 -10.11 -12.84 12.98
CA MET A 134 -10.58 -13.72 14.06
C MET A 134 -12.11 -13.79 14.00
N ILE A 135 -12.63 -15.01 13.93
CA ILE A 135 -14.06 -15.23 13.91
C ILE A 135 -14.56 -15.23 15.37
N GLY A 136 -15.39 -14.24 15.66
CA GLY A 136 -16.19 -14.22 16.87
C GLY A 136 -17.55 -14.84 16.62
N ASN A 137 -18.59 -14.26 17.23
CA ASN A 137 -19.97 -14.72 17.05
C ASN A 137 -20.61 -14.30 15.71
N ASP A 138 -19.97 -13.39 14.94
CA ASP A 138 -20.46 -12.85 13.68
C ASP A 138 -19.32 -12.73 12.65
N GLU A 139 -19.21 -13.75 11.80
CA GLU A 139 -18.21 -13.83 10.74
C GLU A 139 -18.34 -12.69 9.71
N PHE A 140 -19.58 -12.34 9.33
CA PHE A 140 -19.82 -11.28 8.34
C PHE A 140 -19.38 -9.90 8.83
N SER A 141 -19.58 -9.60 10.11
CA SER A 141 -19.13 -8.33 10.67
C SER A 141 -17.62 -8.28 10.79
N ALA A 142 -16.99 -9.38 11.16
CA ALA A 142 -15.54 -9.49 11.25
C ALA A 142 -14.90 -9.32 9.87
N GLU A 143 -15.43 -9.96 8.84
CA GLU A 143 -14.93 -9.83 7.46
C GLU A 143 -15.07 -8.41 6.92
N ARG A 144 -16.23 -7.76 7.12
CA ARG A 144 -16.43 -6.36 6.71
C ARG A 144 -15.43 -5.39 7.35
N GLN A 145 -14.97 -5.67 8.56
CA GLN A 145 -13.94 -4.88 9.23
C GLN A 145 -12.52 -5.20 8.71
N ALA A 146 -12.30 -6.43 8.26
CA ALA A 146 -10.99 -6.87 7.76
C ALA A 146 -10.70 -6.40 6.32
N ILE A 147 -11.72 -6.26 5.45
CA ILE A 147 -11.55 -5.84 4.06
C ILE A 147 -10.82 -4.48 3.92
N PRO A 148 -11.15 -3.42 4.67
CA PRO A 148 -10.38 -2.17 4.62
C PRO A 148 -8.90 -2.34 5.00
N LEU A 149 -8.58 -3.18 5.98
CA LEU A 149 -7.20 -3.47 6.38
C LEU A 149 -6.45 -4.22 5.27
N LEU A 150 -7.11 -5.19 4.65
CA LEU A 150 -6.59 -5.94 3.52
C LEU A 150 -6.26 -5.02 2.33
N THR A 151 -7.19 -4.12 1.99
CA THR A 151 -7.00 -3.15 0.90
C THR A 151 -5.94 -2.11 1.22
N ASP A 152 -5.79 -1.69 2.47
CA ASP A 152 -4.72 -0.79 2.92
C ASP A 152 -3.34 -1.46 2.78
N ASP A 153 -3.21 -2.74 3.12
CA ASP A 153 -1.96 -3.49 2.95
C ASP A 153 -1.61 -3.67 1.47
N LEU A 154 -2.57 -4.07 0.63
CA LEU A 154 -2.37 -4.17 -0.81
C LEU A 154 -2.00 -2.82 -1.42
N ALA A 155 -2.67 -1.74 -1.02
CA ALA A 155 -2.38 -0.39 -1.51
C ALA A 155 -0.97 0.06 -1.14
N ARG A 156 -0.50 -0.24 0.08
CA ARG A 156 0.87 0.04 0.52
C ARG A 156 1.88 -0.67 -0.38
N ASN A 157 1.68 -1.95 -0.67
CA ASN A 157 2.54 -2.74 -1.54
C ASN A 157 2.50 -2.24 -2.99
N ALA A 158 1.34 -1.77 -3.47
CA ALA A 158 1.18 -1.17 -4.78
C ALA A 158 1.92 0.17 -4.91
N ILE A 159 1.81 1.04 -3.91
CA ILE A 159 2.50 2.34 -3.89
C ILE A 159 4.01 2.15 -3.76
N SER A 160 4.47 1.24 -2.88
CA SER A 160 5.90 0.88 -2.80
C SER A 160 6.43 0.41 -4.17
N ALA A 161 5.69 -0.46 -4.86
CA ALA A 161 6.07 -0.91 -6.20
C ALA A 161 6.16 0.23 -7.23
N LEU A 162 5.32 1.26 -7.09
CA LEU A 162 5.33 2.45 -7.94
C LEU A 162 6.48 3.39 -7.60
N VAL A 163 6.83 3.54 -6.31
CA VAL A 163 7.86 4.46 -5.83
C VAL A 163 9.26 3.87 -5.94
N ASP A 164 9.43 2.61 -5.55
CA ASP A 164 10.73 1.93 -5.47
C ASP A 164 11.13 1.25 -6.79
N GLY A 165 10.26 1.24 -7.78
CA GLY A 165 10.54 0.68 -9.09
C GLY A 165 11.76 1.38 -9.71
N LYS A 166 12.78 0.59 -10.09
CA LYS A 166 13.90 1.10 -10.88
C LYS A 166 13.43 1.21 -12.33
N TRP A 167 13.25 2.44 -12.77
CA TRP A 167 12.83 2.78 -14.14
C TRP A 167 13.99 2.78 -15.12
#